data_17d57c0ad357e626e8cd4ed885ba2d70
#
_entry.id   17d57c0ad357e626e8cd4ed885ba2d70
#
_cell.length_a   1.000
_cell.length_b   1.000
_cell.length_c   1.000
_cell.angle_alpha   90.00
_cell.angle_beta   90.00
_cell.angle_gamma   90.00
#
_symmetry.space_group_name_H-M   'P 1'
#
loop_
_entity.id
_entity.type
_entity.pdbx_description
1 polymer ?
#
loop_
_entity_poly.entity_id
_entity_poly.type
_entity_poly.pdbx_seq_one_letter_code
_entity_poly.pdbx_strand_id
1 'polypeptide(L)'
;KTHGKVVIMDNCIFCKIIAGEIPSNTIYEDDEFKVVLDVSPASKGHALILPKNHYADLYEIDENVAADAMKLAKKLAIHMTDVLKCDGFNLVQNNHEVAGQTVFHFHMHLIPRYLNAKNNDILNWSHETFSPEEMAEIRDSLKMES
;
A
#
# COMPACT_ATOMS: atom_id res chain seq x y z
N LYS A 1 -12.56 8.11 -17.21
CA LYS A 1 -12.17 6.75 -16.83
C LYS A 1 -12.28 5.83 -18.03
N THR A 2 -11.18 5.27 -18.41
CA THR A 2 -11.18 4.24 -19.42
C THR A 2 -11.74 2.96 -18.79
N HIS A 3 -12.83 2.47 -19.35
CA HIS A 3 -13.36 1.16 -19.01
C HIS A 3 -12.61 0.10 -19.78
N GLY A 4 -11.27 0.17 -19.73
CA GLY A 4 -10.43 -0.81 -20.36
C GLY A 4 -10.50 -2.15 -19.66
N LYS A 5 -10.15 -3.18 -20.40
CA LYS A 5 -10.08 -4.54 -19.89
C LYS A 5 -9.08 -4.60 -18.72
N VAL A 6 -9.51 -5.13 -17.58
CA VAL A 6 -8.63 -5.35 -16.42
C VAL A 6 -7.57 -6.38 -16.81
N VAL A 7 -6.29 -6.02 -16.62
CA VAL A 7 -5.17 -6.92 -16.89
C VAL A 7 -4.97 -7.81 -15.67
N ILE A 8 -5.15 -9.12 -15.86
CA ILE A 8 -5.03 -10.13 -14.81
C ILE A 8 -3.91 -11.09 -15.17
N MET A 9 -3.04 -11.36 -14.18
CA MET A 9 -1.94 -12.32 -14.32
C MET A 9 -2.33 -13.64 -13.63
N ASP A 10 -2.25 -14.75 -14.34
CA ASP A 10 -2.70 -16.07 -13.87
C ASP A 10 -1.98 -16.54 -12.59
N ASN A 11 -0.73 -16.14 -12.42
CA ASN A 11 0.10 -16.57 -11.28
C ASN A 11 0.12 -15.56 -10.14
N CYS A 12 -0.73 -14.54 -10.17
CA CYS A 12 -0.79 -13.50 -9.15
C CYS A 12 -1.93 -13.76 -8.17
N ILE A 13 -1.59 -13.95 -6.90
CA ILE A 13 -2.60 -14.21 -5.85
C ILE A 13 -3.60 -13.05 -5.72
N PHE A 14 -3.14 -11.79 -5.86
CA PHE A 14 -4.04 -10.64 -5.77
C PHE A 14 -4.95 -10.53 -6.99
N CYS A 15 -4.45 -10.86 -8.17
CA CYS A 15 -5.31 -10.95 -9.37
C CYS A 15 -6.41 -12.01 -9.18
N LYS A 16 -6.07 -13.13 -8.54
CA LYS A 16 -7.05 -14.19 -8.25
C LYS A 16 -8.10 -13.74 -7.25
N ILE A 17 -7.70 -12.97 -6.24
CA ILE A 17 -8.63 -12.37 -5.28
C ILE A 17 -9.55 -11.38 -5.99
N ILE A 18 -9.00 -10.54 -6.86
CA ILE A 18 -9.76 -9.56 -7.63
C ILE A 18 -10.77 -10.24 -8.55
N ALA A 19 -10.38 -11.35 -9.16
CA ALA A 19 -11.25 -12.13 -10.05
C ALA A 19 -12.28 -12.97 -9.30
N GLY A 20 -12.18 -13.05 -7.96
CA GLY A 20 -13.11 -13.86 -7.16
C GLY A 20 -12.77 -15.34 -7.09
N GLU A 21 -11.62 -15.74 -7.61
CA GLU A 21 -11.18 -17.15 -7.57
C GLU A 21 -10.74 -17.58 -6.19
N ILE A 22 -10.20 -16.61 -5.40
CA ILE A 22 -9.80 -16.82 -4.01
C ILE A 22 -10.69 -15.96 -3.13
N PRO A 23 -11.34 -16.53 -2.11
CA PRO A 23 -12.17 -15.75 -1.18
C PRO A 23 -11.35 -14.72 -0.43
N SER A 24 -11.97 -13.60 -0.10
CA SER A 24 -11.34 -12.53 0.68
C SER A 24 -12.40 -11.80 1.49
N ASN A 25 -11.96 -11.10 2.54
CA ASN A 25 -12.84 -10.22 3.31
C ASN A 25 -12.76 -8.82 2.69
N THR A 26 -13.64 -8.53 1.77
CA THR A 26 -13.69 -7.26 1.04
C THR A 26 -14.41 -6.20 1.86
N ILE A 27 -13.76 -5.06 2.09
CA ILE A 27 -14.38 -3.94 2.82
C ILE A 27 -14.83 -2.81 1.89
N TYR A 28 -14.29 -2.76 0.69
CA TYR A 28 -14.66 -1.76 -0.32
C TYR A 28 -14.29 -2.27 -1.71
N GLU A 29 -15.08 -1.92 -2.69
CA GLU A 29 -14.79 -2.26 -4.09
C GLU A 29 -15.43 -1.24 -5.02
N ASP A 30 -14.68 -0.83 -6.04
CA ASP A 30 -15.18 -0.02 -7.14
C ASP A 30 -14.60 -0.53 -8.47
N ASP A 31 -14.74 0.22 -9.55
CA ASP A 31 -14.24 -0.19 -10.86
C ASP A 31 -12.71 -0.29 -10.90
N GLU A 32 -12.03 0.44 -10.05
CA GLU A 32 -10.58 0.61 -10.08
C GLU A 32 -9.85 -0.17 -9.00
N PHE A 33 -10.48 -0.36 -7.84
CA PHE A 33 -9.84 -0.94 -6.66
C PHE A 33 -10.70 -1.99 -5.98
N LYS A 34 -10.03 -2.91 -5.33
CA LYS A 34 -10.62 -3.81 -4.34
C LYS A 34 -9.81 -3.67 -3.06
N VAL A 35 -10.50 -3.49 -1.94
CA VAL A 35 -9.85 -3.35 -0.62
C VAL A 35 -10.25 -4.53 0.24
N VAL A 36 -9.25 -5.28 0.69
CA VAL A 36 -9.46 -6.52 1.44
C VAL A 36 -8.69 -6.49 2.75
N LEU A 37 -9.16 -7.25 3.74
CA LEU A 37 -8.39 -7.42 4.97
C LEU A 37 -7.19 -8.31 4.72
N ASP A 38 -6.06 -7.96 5.32
CA ASP A 38 -4.84 -8.77 5.26
C ASP A 38 -5.07 -10.04 6.10
N VAL A 39 -4.74 -11.22 5.53
CA VAL A 39 -4.92 -12.50 6.23
C VAL A 39 -3.87 -12.73 7.31
N SER A 40 -2.77 -11.98 7.27
CA SER A 40 -1.71 -11.98 8.30
C SER A 40 -1.57 -10.58 8.88
N PRO A 41 -2.59 -10.09 9.58
CA PRO A 41 -2.66 -8.67 9.94
C PRO A 41 -1.64 -8.28 11.00
N ALA A 42 -1.08 -7.08 10.85
CA ALA A 42 -0.23 -6.48 11.87
C ALA A 42 -1.05 -5.92 13.03
N SER A 43 -2.32 -5.62 12.78
CA SER A 43 -3.25 -5.09 13.77
C SER A 43 -4.68 -5.38 13.34
N LYS A 44 -5.63 -5.15 14.26
CA LYS A 44 -7.06 -5.26 13.93
C LYS A 44 -7.41 -4.24 12.85
N GLY A 45 -7.89 -4.73 11.72
CA GLY A 45 -8.31 -3.88 10.62
C GLY A 45 -7.24 -3.63 9.57
N HIS A 46 -6.07 -4.26 9.68
CA HIS A 46 -5.04 -4.16 8.65
C HIS A 46 -5.62 -4.55 7.30
N ALA A 47 -5.66 -3.63 6.35
CA ALA A 47 -6.27 -3.82 5.05
C ALA A 47 -5.29 -3.51 3.92
N LEU A 48 -5.63 -3.96 2.72
CA LEU A 48 -4.82 -3.76 1.52
C LEU A 48 -5.68 -3.13 0.43
N ILE A 49 -5.20 -2.03 -0.14
CA ILE A 49 -5.78 -1.46 -1.36
C ILE A 49 -5.11 -2.15 -2.55
N LEU A 50 -5.90 -2.81 -3.38
CA LEU A 50 -5.43 -3.52 -4.57
C LEU A 50 -5.99 -2.84 -5.82
N PRO A 51 -5.13 -2.28 -6.71
CA PRO A 51 -5.61 -1.89 -8.03
C PRO A 51 -6.10 -3.14 -8.77
N LYS A 52 -7.23 -3.03 -9.46
CA LYS A 52 -7.78 -4.15 -10.21
C LYS A 52 -6.90 -4.53 -11.41
N ASN A 53 -6.30 -3.54 -12.07
CA ASN A 53 -5.27 -3.80 -13.07
C ASN A 53 -3.99 -4.26 -12.39
N HIS A 54 -3.32 -5.24 -12.98
CA HIS A 54 -2.04 -5.72 -12.48
C HIS A 54 -0.93 -4.73 -12.80
N TYR A 55 -0.30 -4.20 -11.77
CA TYR A 55 0.97 -3.47 -11.85
C TYR A 55 1.90 -4.10 -10.83
N ALA A 56 3.14 -4.36 -11.19
CA ALA A 56 4.05 -5.04 -10.26
C ALA A 56 4.36 -4.16 -9.04
N ASP A 57 4.54 -2.86 -9.23
CA ASP A 57 5.03 -1.96 -8.20
C ASP A 57 4.75 -0.49 -8.55
N LEU A 58 5.33 0.41 -7.75
CA LEU A 58 5.19 1.85 -7.96
C LEU A 58 5.82 2.32 -9.28
N TYR A 59 6.87 1.63 -9.74
CA TYR A 59 7.54 2.00 -10.99
C TYR A 59 6.68 1.71 -12.20
N GLU A 60 5.79 0.71 -12.13
CA GLU A 60 4.93 0.31 -13.24
C GLU A 60 3.54 0.92 -13.19
N ILE A 61 3.05 1.29 -12.01
CA ILE A 61 1.66 1.74 -11.87
C ILE A 61 1.40 3.01 -12.69
N ASP A 62 0.21 3.08 -13.28
CA ASP A 62 -0.27 4.29 -13.93
C ASP A 62 -0.37 5.43 -12.91
N GLU A 63 0.09 6.61 -13.27
CA GLU A 63 0.13 7.79 -12.41
C GLU A 63 -1.22 8.17 -11.85
N ASN A 64 -2.26 8.11 -12.70
CA ASN A 64 -3.62 8.44 -12.27
C ASN A 64 -4.16 7.40 -11.29
N VAL A 65 -3.84 6.13 -11.51
CA VAL A 65 -4.23 5.06 -10.59
C VAL A 65 -3.54 5.24 -9.24
N ALA A 66 -2.25 5.60 -9.24
CA ALA A 66 -1.52 5.89 -8.01
C ALA A 66 -2.14 7.05 -7.24
N ALA A 67 -2.53 8.12 -7.94
CA ALA A 67 -3.20 9.26 -7.34
C ALA A 67 -4.56 8.87 -6.74
N ASP A 68 -5.32 8.08 -7.48
CA ASP A 68 -6.63 7.59 -7.01
C ASP A 68 -6.49 6.67 -5.80
N ALA A 69 -5.43 5.86 -5.76
CA ALA A 69 -5.15 5.00 -4.60
C ALA A 69 -4.92 5.83 -3.33
N MET A 70 -4.18 6.93 -3.44
CA MET A 70 -3.95 7.82 -2.31
C MET A 70 -5.24 8.52 -1.85
N LYS A 71 -6.06 8.95 -2.79
CA LYS A 71 -7.38 9.54 -2.47
C LYS A 71 -8.24 8.54 -1.71
N LEU A 72 -8.27 7.30 -2.18
CA LEU A 72 -9.04 6.23 -1.54
C LEU A 72 -8.47 5.92 -0.14
N ALA A 73 -7.14 5.87 -0.02
CA ALA A 73 -6.48 5.62 1.27
C ALA A 73 -6.91 6.64 2.31
N LYS A 74 -6.98 7.93 1.94
CA LYS A 74 -7.42 8.98 2.85
C LYS A 74 -8.86 8.74 3.33
N LYS A 75 -9.77 8.44 2.40
CA LYS A 75 -11.17 8.19 2.73
C LYS A 75 -11.32 6.98 3.65
N LEU A 76 -10.61 5.91 3.35
CA LEU A 76 -10.64 4.69 4.16
C LEU A 76 -10.04 4.90 5.54
N ALA A 77 -8.92 5.64 5.63
CA ALA A 77 -8.30 5.93 6.92
C ALA A 77 -9.27 6.67 7.85
N ILE A 78 -9.98 7.66 7.33
CA ILE A 78 -10.98 8.42 8.09
C ILE A 78 -12.12 7.49 8.54
N HIS A 79 -12.66 6.70 7.61
CA HIS A 79 -13.75 5.77 7.89
C HIS A 79 -13.34 4.71 8.90
N MET A 80 -12.19 4.08 8.69
CA MET A 80 -11.68 3.02 9.56
C MET A 80 -11.38 3.54 10.96
N THR A 81 -10.83 4.74 11.07
CA THR A 81 -10.58 5.38 12.36
C THR A 81 -11.88 5.64 13.10
N ASP A 82 -12.90 6.10 12.41
CA ASP A 82 -14.21 6.34 13.01
C ASP A 82 -14.85 5.03 13.52
N VAL A 83 -14.74 3.97 12.77
CA VAL A 83 -15.32 2.66 13.13
C VAL A 83 -14.50 1.94 14.21
N LEU A 84 -13.18 1.88 14.02
CA LEU A 84 -12.29 1.10 14.88
C LEU A 84 -11.81 1.85 16.11
N LYS A 85 -11.97 3.17 16.13
CA LYS A 85 -11.46 4.03 17.21
C LYS A 85 -9.97 3.83 17.45
N CYS A 86 -9.21 3.66 16.36
CA CYS A 86 -7.76 3.53 16.45
C CYS A 86 -7.12 4.89 16.76
N ASP A 87 -5.90 4.84 17.30
CA ASP A 87 -5.19 6.02 17.81
C ASP A 87 -4.16 6.56 16.84
N GLY A 88 -3.83 5.78 15.83
CA GLY A 88 -2.88 6.14 14.79
C GLY A 88 -3.06 5.25 13.58
N PHE A 89 -2.28 5.53 12.53
CA PHE A 89 -2.47 4.85 11.26
C PHE A 89 -1.18 4.87 10.45
N ASN A 90 -0.74 3.70 10.00
CA ASN A 90 0.38 3.62 9.07
C ASN A 90 -0.12 3.31 7.67
N LEU A 91 0.44 4.02 6.71
CA LEU A 91 0.21 3.78 5.29
C LEU A 91 1.54 3.33 4.71
N VAL A 92 1.59 2.13 4.16
CA VAL A 92 2.85 1.51 3.70
C VAL A 92 2.69 0.97 2.30
N GLN A 93 3.66 1.25 1.44
CA GLN A 93 3.73 0.70 0.11
C GLN A 93 5.18 0.30 -0.17
N ASN A 94 5.42 -0.96 -0.53
CA ASN A 94 6.76 -1.50 -0.70
C ASN A 94 7.03 -1.84 -2.16
N ASN A 95 8.25 -1.60 -2.62
CA ASN A 95 8.67 -1.87 -3.98
C ASN A 95 9.92 -2.73 -3.98
N HIS A 96 9.84 -3.91 -4.58
CA HIS A 96 10.87 -4.93 -4.66
C HIS A 96 11.10 -5.64 -3.32
N GLU A 97 11.63 -6.85 -3.43
CA GLU A 97 11.80 -7.77 -2.29
C GLU A 97 12.67 -7.18 -1.18
N VAL A 98 13.77 -6.49 -1.57
CA VAL A 98 14.69 -5.91 -0.60
C VAL A 98 14.03 -4.84 0.27
N ALA A 99 12.96 -4.23 -0.24
CA ALA A 99 12.20 -3.22 0.49
C ALA A 99 10.97 -3.80 1.22
N GLY A 100 10.78 -5.13 1.16
CA GLY A 100 9.70 -5.79 1.87
C GLY A 100 8.49 -6.17 1.02
N GLN A 101 8.56 -6.01 -0.30
CA GLN A 101 7.47 -6.46 -1.17
C GLN A 101 7.51 -7.97 -1.31
N THR A 102 6.42 -8.65 -0.93
CA THR A 102 6.32 -10.10 -1.00
C THR A 102 5.39 -10.59 -2.10
N VAL A 103 4.45 -9.77 -2.51
CA VAL A 103 3.55 -10.05 -3.64
C VAL A 103 3.77 -8.97 -4.70
N PHE A 104 4.08 -9.39 -5.92
CA PHE A 104 4.45 -8.46 -7.00
C PHE A 104 3.23 -8.01 -7.79
N HIS A 105 2.31 -7.46 -7.06
CA HIS A 105 1.15 -6.72 -7.48
C HIS A 105 1.06 -5.52 -6.55
N PHE A 106 1.13 -4.32 -7.10
CA PHE A 106 1.09 -3.09 -6.29
C PHE A 106 -0.03 -3.17 -5.25
N HIS A 107 0.30 -2.91 -4.00
CA HIS A 107 -0.70 -2.85 -2.95
C HIS A 107 -0.26 -1.88 -1.86
N MET A 108 -1.24 -1.25 -1.25
CA MET A 108 -1.00 -0.26 -0.21
C MET A 108 -1.59 -0.79 1.09
N HIS A 109 -0.73 -0.92 2.10
CA HIS A 109 -1.15 -1.34 3.44
C HIS A 109 -1.79 -0.20 4.19
N LEU A 110 -2.94 -0.47 4.78
CA LEU A 110 -3.63 0.42 5.71
C LEU A 110 -3.59 -0.26 7.08
N ILE A 111 -2.80 0.29 8.00
CA ILE A 111 -2.54 -0.36 9.29
C ILE A 111 -2.97 0.52 10.45
N PRO A 112 -4.17 0.28 11.01
CA PRO A 112 -4.61 1.00 12.22
C PRO A 112 -3.70 0.65 13.40
N ARG A 113 -3.42 1.64 14.26
CA ARG A 113 -2.59 1.43 15.44
C ARG A 113 -3.36 1.83 16.69
N TYR A 114 -3.11 1.11 17.79
CA TYR A 114 -3.87 1.23 19.02
C TYR A 114 -2.93 1.45 20.19
N LEU A 115 -3.19 2.46 21.03
CA LEU A 115 -2.36 2.79 22.19
C LEU A 115 -2.17 1.60 23.14
N ASN A 116 -3.20 0.80 23.30
CA ASN A 116 -3.19 -0.31 24.27
C ASN A 116 -2.86 -1.66 23.66
N ALA A 117 -2.37 -1.68 22.41
CA ALA A 117 -1.99 -2.93 21.75
C ALA A 117 -0.72 -3.50 22.38
N LYS A 118 -0.63 -4.84 22.49
CA LYS A 118 0.57 -5.52 22.99
C LYS A 118 1.76 -5.29 22.08
N ASN A 119 1.52 -5.21 20.77
CA ASN A 119 2.56 -4.97 19.77
C ASN A 119 2.15 -3.77 18.93
N ASN A 120 2.81 -2.66 19.18
CA ASN A 120 2.76 -1.49 18.30
C ASN A 120 4.13 -1.38 17.62
N ASP A 121 4.47 -2.42 16.86
CA ASP A 121 5.71 -2.40 16.09
C ASP A 121 5.58 -1.31 15.02
N ILE A 122 6.07 -0.14 15.39
CA ILE A 122 6.23 0.96 14.46
C ILE A 122 7.32 0.52 13.48
N LEU A 123 7.17 0.88 12.21
CA LEU A 123 8.19 0.61 11.22
C LEU A 123 9.54 1.07 11.74
N ASN A 124 10.43 0.13 12.01
CA ASN A 124 11.76 0.41 12.51
C ASN A 124 12.75 0.45 11.37
N TRP A 125 13.60 1.47 11.38
CA TRP A 125 14.76 1.51 10.50
C TRP A 125 15.97 2.00 11.30
N SER A 126 17.13 1.50 10.94
CA SER A 126 18.39 1.99 11.50
C SER A 126 18.78 3.31 10.82
N HIS A 127 19.59 4.09 11.50
CA HIS A 127 20.02 5.39 11.00
C HIS A 127 21.47 5.29 10.50
N GLU A 128 21.71 5.77 9.29
CA GLU A 128 23.05 5.93 8.75
C GLU A 128 23.51 7.36 8.95
N THR A 129 24.81 7.55 9.05
CA THR A 129 25.41 8.86 9.24
C THR A 129 26.24 9.22 8.02
N PHE A 130 25.98 10.40 7.48
CA PHE A 130 26.75 10.96 6.37
C PHE A 130 27.30 12.32 6.78
N SER A 131 28.51 12.64 6.33
CA SER A 131 29.10 13.97 6.57
C SER A 131 28.29 15.04 5.83
N PRO A 132 28.42 16.33 6.22
CA PRO A 132 27.77 17.41 5.49
C PRO A 132 28.15 17.45 4.01
N GLU A 133 29.41 17.13 3.69
CA GLU A 133 29.92 17.07 2.31
C GLU A 133 29.25 15.94 1.53
N GLU A 134 29.17 14.76 2.14
CA GLU A 134 28.49 13.61 1.53
C GLU A 134 26.99 13.90 1.31
N MET A 135 26.32 14.53 2.28
CA MET A 135 24.91 14.91 2.14
C MET A 135 24.73 15.88 0.96
N ALA A 136 25.66 16.83 0.78
CA ALA A 136 25.60 17.77 -0.33
C ALA A 136 25.77 17.06 -1.68
N GLU A 137 26.68 16.10 -1.76
CA GLU A 137 26.90 15.29 -2.98
C GLU A 137 25.66 14.47 -3.32
N ILE A 138 25.05 13.82 -2.32
CA ILE A 138 23.82 13.05 -2.49
C ILE A 138 22.70 13.97 -3.00
N ARG A 139 22.53 15.11 -2.35
CA ARG A 139 21.54 16.11 -2.76
C ARG A 139 21.71 16.49 -4.23
N ASP A 140 22.93 16.80 -4.63
CA ASP A 140 23.21 17.27 -5.99
C ASP A 140 22.95 16.20 -7.04
N SER A 141 23.22 14.92 -6.69
CA SER A 141 22.97 13.80 -7.61
C SER A 141 21.47 13.49 -7.76
N LEU A 142 20.65 13.87 -6.77
CA LEU A 142 19.22 13.55 -6.75
C LEU A 142 18.31 14.69 -7.21
N LYS A 143 18.86 15.90 -7.41
CA LYS A 143 18.05 17.03 -7.84
C LYS A 143 17.31 16.73 -9.14
N MET A 144 16.05 17.12 -9.16
CA MET A 144 15.18 17.03 -10.33
C MET A 144 14.75 18.43 -10.74
N GLU A 145 14.55 18.62 -12.04
CA GLU A 145 13.91 19.83 -12.53
C GLU A 145 12.39 19.67 -12.36
N SER A 146 11.73 20.75 -11.96
CA SER A 146 10.27 20.77 -11.77
C SER A 146 9.51 20.96 -13.10
#